data_7f1f4f36390f76adc0a13f12ea89fc2b
#
_entry.id   7f1f4f36390f76adc0a13f12ea89fc2b
#
_cell.length_a   1.000
_cell.length_b   1.000
_cell.length_c   1.000
_cell.angle_alpha   90.00
_cell.angle_beta   90.00
_cell.angle_gamma   90.00
#
_symmetry.space_group_name_H-M   'P 1'
#
loop_
_entity.id
_entity.type
_entity.pdbx_description
1 polymer ?
#
loop_
_entity_poly.entity_id
_entity_poly.type
_entity_poly.pdbx_seq_one_letter_code
_entity_poly.pdbx_strand_id
1 'polypeptide(L)'
;MSISLRCAAALLLTGILLNGCGNSEGSADIRVLNVSIDYSTVDLYLDNGTTNTPTITGTTYGTLTPYKGVSGGAYTVEFTNNGVQSSLKSLSENLAARTSKTYVSYGDIGGFGFLEILENQDPPDSGYTMVQIIDAAPDAGSVDVYLTDPAATLADSSPTFSGVAGGVVGSGFLTITDGTYRLRVTGAGNQSDIRLDSVTGTSFSNQEILSIVLGGTRGGVLVNATVIPQQGTATPITNPYARVRAVAGIPSGSNLSASLSGSTLLTSAAANTVSSYSLVQAGTAQLNLTLNNGALTPTSQTLNPGWDYTILVLNGSSVAGTTTTLLADDNRLPTSSTYAKISLVNAMSSLGDPVTLNVNYTPEANAVALGNSSATSQVTAGTADTEIDTVDATTSTTLFSNIQATLTGNGVYDLFMFGSAAAPVAALHINRQQ
;
A
#
# COMPACT_ATOMS: atom_id res chain seq x y z
N MET A 1 34.74 -93.03 -6.30
CA MET A 1 35.10 -92.41 -5.03
C MET A 1 34.55 -91.01 -5.05
N SER A 2 33.38 -90.77 -4.55
CA SER A 2 32.66 -89.50 -4.61
C SER A 2 32.21 -89.19 -3.17
N ILE A 3 32.65 -88.06 -2.68
CA ILE A 3 32.29 -87.52 -1.38
C ILE A 3 31.25 -86.46 -1.58
N SER A 4 30.06 -86.67 -1.12
CA SER A 4 28.95 -85.70 -1.11
C SER A 4 29.00 -84.81 0.12
N LEU A 5 29.04 -83.55 -0.01
CA LEU A 5 28.96 -82.58 1.07
C LEU A 5 27.54 -82.01 1.13
N ARG A 6 26.85 -82.25 2.23
CA ARG A 6 25.50 -81.69 2.54
C ARG A 6 25.68 -80.38 3.24
N CYS A 7 25.25 -79.26 2.63
CA CYS A 7 25.08 -77.95 3.28
C CYS A 7 23.66 -77.90 3.94
N ALA A 8 23.61 -77.68 5.22
CA ALA A 8 22.40 -77.40 5.95
C ALA A 8 22.10 -75.89 5.86
N ALA A 9 20.94 -75.56 5.31
CA ALA A 9 20.45 -74.20 5.31
C ALA A 9 19.70 -73.87 6.63
N ALA A 10 20.25 -72.95 7.40
CA ALA A 10 19.57 -72.40 8.57
C ALA A 10 18.59 -71.31 8.15
N LEU A 11 17.32 -71.51 8.32
CA LEU A 11 16.28 -70.51 8.14
C LEU A 11 16.28 -69.57 9.34
N LEU A 12 16.76 -68.28 9.14
CA LEU A 12 16.53 -67.23 10.10
C LEU A 12 15.15 -66.61 9.82
N LEU A 13 14.23 -66.88 10.75
CA LEU A 13 12.93 -66.21 10.78
C LEU A 13 13.10 -64.81 11.37
N THR A 14 13.26 -63.76 10.51
CA THR A 14 13.21 -62.37 10.92
C THR A 14 11.75 -61.98 11.09
N GLY A 15 11.34 -61.82 12.36
CA GLY A 15 10.03 -61.24 12.70
C GLY A 15 9.94 -59.80 12.23
N ILE A 16 9.09 -59.55 11.23
CA ILE A 16 8.69 -58.20 10.83
C ILE A 16 7.76 -57.71 11.93
N LEU A 17 8.27 -56.85 12.80
CA LEU A 17 7.44 -55.99 13.66
C LEU A 17 6.66 -55.05 12.74
N LEU A 18 5.41 -55.37 12.48
CA LEU A 18 4.41 -54.43 11.98
C LEU A 18 4.25 -53.35 13.06
N ASN A 19 5.04 -52.29 12.95
CA ASN A 19 4.69 -51.04 13.60
C ASN A 19 3.38 -50.58 12.99
N GLY A 20 2.34 -50.58 13.83
CA GLY A 20 1.00 -50.12 13.43
C GLY A 20 1.09 -48.77 12.73
N CYS A 21 0.40 -48.65 11.62
CA CYS A 21 0.03 -47.37 11.03
C CYS A 21 -0.70 -46.55 12.10
N GLY A 22 0.02 -45.70 12.82
CA GLY A 22 -0.56 -44.51 13.33
C GLY A 22 -1.07 -43.74 12.09
N ASN A 23 -2.31 -43.31 12.09
CA ASN A 23 -2.84 -42.36 11.12
C ASN A 23 -1.83 -41.21 11.01
N SER A 24 -0.94 -41.21 10.02
CA SER A 24 -0.24 -40.02 9.60
C SER A 24 -1.30 -39.15 8.95
N GLU A 25 -1.90 -38.27 9.73
CA GLU A 25 -2.60 -37.12 9.17
C GLU A 25 -1.61 -36.51 8.17
N GLY A 26 -1.96 -36.56 6.88
CA GLY A 26 -1.03 -36.09 5.85
C GLY A 26 -0.64 -34.66 6.11
N SER A 27 0.55 -34.23 5.67
CA SER A 27 0.99 -32.82 5.79
C SER A 27 0.24 -31.91 4.85
N ALA A 28 0.02 -30.69 5.29
CA ALA A 28 -0.28 -29.53 4.46
C ALA A 28 1.01 -28.70 4.32
N ASP A 29 1.16 -27.99 3.22
CA ASP A 29 2.29 -27.11 2.96
C ASP A 29 1.81 -25.66 3.02
N ILE A 30 2.44 -24.85 3.87
CA ILE A 30 2.10 -23.42 4.03
C ILE A 30 3.29 -22.53 3.75
N ARG A 31 3.04 -21.33 3.25
CA ARG A 31 4.03 -20.27 3.10
C ARG A 31 3.39 -18.89 3.33
N VAL A 32 4.21 -17.86 3.53
CA VAL A 32 3.78 -16.51 3.84
C VAL A 32 4.37 -15.54 2.83
N LEU A 33 3.51 -14.66 2.28
CA LEU A 33 3.91 -13.42 1.61
C LEU A 33 3.58 -12.25 2.54
N ASN A 34 4.57 -11.41 2.88
CA ASN A 34 4.32 -10.19 3.64
C ASN A 34 4.28 -8.96 2.72
N VAL A 35 3.10 -8.34 2.58
CA VAL A 35 2.91 -7.05 1.90
C VAL A 35 2.33 -5.98 2.84
N SER A 36 2.50 -6.16 4.16
CA SER A 36 2.06 -5.21 5.19
C SER A 36 2.99 -4.02 5.26
N ILE A 37 2.48 -2.80 5.10
CA ILE A 37 3.30 -1.59 4.88
C ILE A 37 4.11 -1.21 6.13
N ASP A 38 3.51 -1.33 7.32
CA ASP A 38 4.11 -0.88 8.58
C ASP A 38 4.74 -2.01 9.40
N TYR A 39 4.54 -3.27 8.97
CA TYR A 39 5.15 -4.44 9.60
C TYR A 39 6.28 -4.97 8.72
N SER A 40 7.49 -4.45 8.94
CA SER A 40 8.68 -4.82 8.16
C SER A 40 8.99 -6.31 8.23
N THR A 41 8.60 -6.97 9.32
CA THR A 41 8.71 -8.42 9.52
C THR A 41 7.52 -8.93 10.32
N VAL A 42 7.00 -10.10 9.94
CA VAL A 42 5.89 -10.78 10.63
C VAL A 42 6.25 -12.23 10.93
N ASP A 43 5.67 -12.76 11.99
CA ASP A 43 5.71 -14.19 12.35
C ASP A 43 4.32 -14.79 12.16
N LEU A 44 4.27 -16.04 11.71
CA LEU A 44 3.06 -16.84 11.62
C LEU A 44 3.09 -17.97 12.66
N TYR A 45 2.06 -18.08 13.46
CA TYR A 45 1.80 -19.19 14.37
C TYR A 45 0.66 -20.05 13.85
N LEU A 46 0.81 -21.36 14.01
CA LEU A 46 -0.28 -22.32 13.95
C LEU A 46 -0.47 -22.90 15.35
N ASP A 47 -1.43 -22.36 16.07
CA ASP A 47 -1.73 -22.80 17.42
C ASP A 47 -2.83 -23.87 17.41
N ASN A 48 -2.50 -25.04 17.91
CA ASN A 48 -3.41 -26.16 18.15
C ASN A 48 -3.66 -26.42 19.65
N GLY A 49 -3.34 -25.42 20.48
CA GLY A 49 -3.42 -25.49 21.95
C GLY A 49 -2.18 -26.08 22.62
N THR A 50 -1.12 -26.42 21.87
CA THR A 50 0.09 -27.05 22.43
C THR A 50 1.40 -26.33 22.07
N THR A 51 1.41 -25.45 21.11
CA THR A 51 2.63 -24.79 20.62
C THR A 51 2.63 -23.28 20.91
N ASN A 52 3.73 -22.81 21.48
CA ASN A 52 3.97 -21.38 21.76
C ASN A 52 5.19 -20.86 20.98
N THR A 53 5.48 -21.46 19.84
CA THR A 53 6.58 -21.04 18.95
C THR A 53 6.05 -20.77 17.57
N PRO A 54 6.54 -19.72 16.87
CA PRO A 54 6.09 -19.41 15.53
C PRO A 54 6.43 -20.56 14.56
N THR A 55 5.49 -20.86 13.67
CA THR A 55 5.67 -21.85 12.60
C THR A 55 6.57 -21.31 11.50
N ILE A 56 6.40 -20.03 11.13
CA ILE A 56 7.24 -19.29 10.19
C ILE A 56 7.65 -17.99 10.86
N THR A 57 8.95 -17.65 10.83
CA THR A 57 9.51 -16.49 11.54
C THR A 57 10.11 -15.46 10.60
N GLY A 58 10.02 -14.19 10.98
CA GLY A 58 10.79 -13.10 10.38
C GLY A 58 10.53 -12.89 8.90
N THR A 59 9.30 -13.11 8.43
CA THR A 59 8.95 -12.85 7.01
C THR A 59 9.02 -11.36 6.71
N THR A 60 10.02 -10.94 5.95
CA THR A 60 10.23 -9.52 5.61
C THR A 60 9.26 -9.04 4.55
N TYR A 61 8.99 -7.71 4.56
CA TYR A 61 8.16 -7.07 3.53
C TYR A 61 8.64 -7.41 2.11
N GLY A 62 7.69 -7.72 1.21
CA GLY A 62 7.93 -8.09 -0.18
C GLY A 62 8.50 -9.50 -0.39
N THR A 63 8.61 -10.31 0.66
CA THR A 63 9.20 -11.66 0.58
C THR A 63 8.13 -12.73 0.69
N LEU A 64 8.21 -13.74 -0.19
CA LEU A 64 7.49 -15.00 -0.10
C LEU A 64 8.43 -16.06 0.50
N THR A 65 8.01 -16.69 1.60
CA THR A 65 8.81 -17.75 2.23
C THR A 65 8.78 -19.05 1.43
N PRO A 66 9.76 -19.95 1.60
CA PRO A 66 9.61 -21.34 1.20
C PRO A 66 8.41 -22.02 1.91
N TYR A 67 7.94 -23.11 1.32
CA TYR A 67 6.92 -23.94 1.99
C TYR A 67 7.44 -24.56 3.27
N LYS A 68 6.56 -24.60 4.27
CA LYS A 68 6.71 -25.30 5.53
C LYS A 68 5.66 -26.38 5.63
N GLY A 69 6.09 -27.64 5.69
CA GLY A 69 5.20 -28.78 5.96
C GLY A 69 4.70 -28.75 7.41
N VAL A 70 3.39 -28.88 7.59
CA VAL A 70 2.69 -28.92 8.87
C VAL A 70 1.66 -30.06 8.86
N SER A 71 1.31 -30.63 10.01
CA SER A 71 0.26 -31.66 10.07
C SER A 71 -1.08 -31.06 9.68
N GLY A 72 -1.93 -31.83 8.98
CA GLY A 72 -3.33 -31.44 8.80
C GLY A 72 -4.07 -31.40 10.14
N GLY A 73 -5.04 -30.54 10.30
CA GLY A 73 -5.82 -30.42 11.53
C GLY A 73 -6.39 -29.02 11.78
N ALA A 74 -7.06 -28.89 12.93
CA ALA A 74 -7.62 -27.60 13.35
C ALA A 74 -6.54 -26.75 14.04
N TYR A 75 -6.44 -25.50 13.61
CA TYR A 75 -5.49 -24.51 14.13
C TYR A 75 -6.17 -23.15 14.32
N THR A 76 -5.62 -22.35 15.20
CA THR A 76 -5.72 -20.91 15.14
C THR A 76 -4.50 -20.40 14.38
N VAL A 77 -4.72 -19.87 13.18
CA VAL A 77 -3.70 -19.15 12.39
C VAL A 77 -3.57 -17.77 12.97
N GLU A 78 -2.37 -17.38 13.39
CA GLU A 78 -2.13 -16.11 14.06
C GLU A 78 -0.90 -15.41 13.49
N PHE A 79 -1.04 -14.14 13.17
CA PHE A 79 0.07 -13.27 12.81
C PHE A 79 0.46 -12.35 13.96
N THR A 80 1.77 -12.21 14.16
CA THR A 80 2.34 -11.29 15.13
C THR A 80 3.42 -10.43 14.48
N ASN A 81 3.76 -9.30 15.12
CA ASN A 81 4.99 -8.59 14.77
C ASN A 81 6.20 -9.40 15.24
N ASN A 82 7.24 -9.50 14.42
CA ASN A 82 8.41 -10.34 14.68
C ASN A 82 8.96 -10.14 16.10
N GLY A 83 9.07 -11.25 16.83
CA GLY A 83 9.57 -11.27 18.21
C GLY A 83 8.60 -10.73 19.27
N VAL A 84 7.38 -10.34 18.90
CA VAL A 84 6.34 -9.85 19.83
C VAL A 84 5.19 -10.85 19.86
N GLN A 85 4.82 -11.35 21.05
CA GLN A 85 3.73 -12.32 21.20
C GLN A 85 2.32 -11.73 21.19
N SER A 86 2.17 -10.44 20.84
CA SER A 86 0.84 -9.83 20.72
C SER A 86 0.26 -10.12 19.33
N SER A 87 -0.90 -10.76 19.32
CA SER A 87 -1.64 -11.04 18.08
C SER A 87 -2.02 -9.77 17.34
N LEU A 88 -1.67 -9.69 16.06
CA LEU A 88 -2.14 -8.65 15.14
C LEU A 88 -3.49 -9.08 14.55
N LYS A 89 -3.61 -10.34 14.18
CA LYS A 89 -4.82 -10.94 13.60
C LYS A 89 -4.79 -12.45 13.78
N SER A 90 -5.94 -13.04 14.06
CA SER A 90 -6.09 -14.50 14.14
C SER A 90 -7.37 -14.98 13.46
N LEU A 91 -7.36 -16.22 13.00
CA LEU A 91 -8.47 -16.92 12.38
C LEU A 91 -8.41 -18.42 12.72
N SER A 92 -9.54 -19.01 13.12
CA SER A 92 -9.62 -20.45 13.28
C SER A 92 -9.80 -21.12 11.92
N GLU A 93 -8.97 -22.11 11.63
CA GLU A 93 -8.92 -22.81 10.35
C GLU A 93 -8.72 -24.32 10.54
N ASN A 94 -9.24 -25.11 9.61
CA ASN A 94 -8.94 -26.53 9.49
C ASN A 94 -8.07 -26.75 8.24
N LEU A 95 -6.76 -26.98 8.44
CA LEU A 95 -5.82 -27.27 7.37
C LEU A 95 -6.04 -28.70 6.87
N ALA A 96 -6.57 -28.83 5.65
CA ALA A 96 -6.71 -30.13 5.01
C ALA A 96 -5.34 -30.71 4.64
N ALA A 97 -5.14 -32.00 4.91
CA ALA A 97 -3.95 -32.70 4.47
C ALA A 97 -3.81 -32.67 2.94
N ARG A 98 -2.58 -32.65 2.44
CA ARG A 98 -2.22 -32.61 1.01
C ARG A 98 -2.70 -31.34 0.27
N THR A 99 -2.84 -30.25 1.00
CA THR A 99 -3.11 -28.93 0.41
C THR A 99 -1.91 -28.04 0.56
N SER A 100 -1.75 -27.11 -0.40
CA SER A 100 -0.76 -26.03 -0.32
C SER A 100 -1.49 -24.69 -0.19
N LYS A 101 -1.02 -23.83 0.72
CA LYS A 101 -1.58 -22.50 0.96
C LYS A 101 -0.52 -21.42 1.04
N THR A 102 -0.83 -20.27 0.49
CA THR A 102 -0.08 -19.03 0.74
C THR A 102 -0.94 -18.09 1.57
N TYR A 103 -0.44 -17.69 2.74
CA TYR A 103 -1.01 -16.60 3.54
C TYR A 103 -0.37 -15.29 3.10
N VAL A 104 -1.21 -14.31 2.80
CA VAL A 104 -0.77 -12.96 2.40
C VAL A 104 -1.11 -11.98 3.50
N SER A 105 -0.13 -11.49 4.25
CA SER A 105 -0.34 -10.45 5.25
C SER A 105 -0.31 -9.07 4.59
N TYR A 106 -1.21 -8.17 5.00
CA TYR A 106 -1.36 -6.84 4.42
C TYR A 106 -1.80 -5.80 5.46
N GLY A 107 -1.90 -4.55 5.03
CA GLY A 107 -2.40 -3.43 5.83
C GLY A 107 -1.30 -2.70 6.62
N ASP A 108 -1.74 -1.84 7.51
CA ASP A 108 -0.92 -0.94 8.31
C ASP A 108 -1.19 -1.09 9.82
N ILE A 109 -0.62 -0.19 10.64
CA ILE A 109 -0.90 -0.15 12.08
C ILE A 109 -2.37 0.18 12.30
N GLY A 110 -3.08 -0.76 12.96
CA GLY A 110 -4.52 -0.65 13.24
C GLY A 110 -5.43 -1.26 12.16
N GLY A 111 -4.89 -1.52 10.96
CA GLY A 111 -5.61 -2.14 9.83
C GLY A 111 -4.99 -3.45 9.33
N PHE A 112 -4.21 -4.17 10.17
CA PHE A 112 -3.59 -5.43 9.77
C PHE A 112 -4.62 -6.51 9.43
N GLY A 113 -4.42 -7.19 8.30
CA GLY A 113 -5.18 -8.33 7.84
C GLY A 113 -4.32 -9.39 7.17
N PHE A 114 -4.93 -10.53 6.87
CA PHE A 114 -4.32 -11.51 5.97
C PHE A 114 -5.39 -12.18 5.10
N LEU A 115 -4.97 -12.64 3.93
CA LEU A 115 -5.76 -13.39 2.96
C LEU A 115 -5.12 -14.76 2.73
N GLU A 116 -5.91 -15.70 2.23
CA GLU A 116 -5.48 -17.06 1.92
C GLU A 116 -5.57 -17.32 0.41
N ILE A 117 -4.49 -17.86 -0.16
CA ILE A 117 -4.48 -18.39 -1.52
C ILE A 117 -4.38 -19.92 -1.41
N LEU A 118 -5.44 -20.59 -1.83
CA LEU A 118 -5.43 -22.05 -1.94
C LEU A 118 -4.80 -22.46 -3.29
N GLU A 119 -3.73 -23.21 -3.25
CA GLU A 119 -2.93 -23.59 -4.41
C GLU A 119 -3.25 -25.02 -4.85
N ASN A 120 -4.46 -25.24 -5.36
CA ASN A 120 -4.99 -26.55 -5.72
C ASN A 120 -5.68 -26.59 -7.09
N GLN A 121 -5.37 -25.62 -7.95
CA GLN A 121 -5.95 -25.60 -9.29
C GLN A 121 -5.22 -26.58 -10.20
N ASP A 122 -5.97 -27.22 -11.10
CA ASP A 122 -5.39 -28.00 -12.18
C ASP A 122 -4.90 -27.07 -13.30
N PRO A 123 -3.78 -27.41 -13.96
CA PRO A 123 -3.27 -26.61 -15.08
C PRO A 123 -4.31 -26.44 -16.21
N PRO A 124 -4.37 -25.28 -16.85
CA PRO A 124 -5.24 -25.08 -18.02
C PRO A 124 -4.73 -25.88 -19.23
N ASP A 125 -5.52 -25.86 -20.30
CA ASP A 125 -5.13 -26.43 -21.59
C ASP A 125 -3.84 -25.80 -22.13
N SER A 126 -3.12 -26.53 -22.98
CA SER A 126 -1.90 -26.03 -23.63
C SER A 126 -2.18 -24.78 -24.46
N GLY A 127 -1.32 -23.76 -24.35
CA GLY A 127 -1.46 -22.44 -24.96
C GLY A 127 -2.17 -21.43 -24.04
N TYR A 128 -2.47 -21.80 -22.81
CA TYR A 128 -3.16 -20.93 -21.86
C TYR A 128 -2.46 -20.87 -20.50
N THR A 129 -2.77 -19.79 -19.78
CA THR A 129 -2.41 -19.54 -18.38
C THR A 129 -3.66 -19.20 -17.60
N MET A 130 -3.79 -19.62 -16.36
CA MET A 130 -4.83 -19.18 -15.43
C MET A 130 -4.30 -18.08 -14.53
N VAL A 131 -5.06 -17.00 -14.37
CA VAL A 131 -4.66 -15.85 -13.55
C VAL A 131 -5.80 -15.43 -12.63
N GLN A 132 -5.49 -15.12 -11.38
CA GLN A 132 -6.39 -14.41 -10.46
C GLN A 132 -5.70 -13.18 -9.87
N ILE A 133 -6.50 -12.20 -9.44
CA ILE A 133 -6.03 -11.02 -8.73
C ILE A 133 -6.43 -11.13 -7.27
N ILE A 134 -5.47 -10.91 -6.38
CA ILE A 134 -5.66 -10.79 -4.93
C ILE A 134 -5.34 -9.34 -4.56
N ASP A 135 -6.35 -8.57 -4.23
CA ASP A 135 -6.11 -7.19 -3.81
C ASP A 135 -5.89 -7.12 -2.30
N ALA A 136 -4.62 -7.11 -1.90
CA ALA A 136 -4.14 -6.93 -0.53
C ALA A 136 -3.82 -5.46 -0.22
N ALA A 137 -4.43 -4.52 -0.97
CA ALA A 137 -4.23 -3.08 -0.83
C ALA A 137 -5.58 -2.35 -0.60
N PRO A 138 -6.27 -2.56 0.55
CA PRO A 138 -7.57 -1.92 0.81
C PRO A 138 -7.53 -0.39 0.66
N ASP A 139 -6.38 0.22 0.99
CA ASP A 139 -6.18 1.65 0.77
C ASP A 139 -6.26 2.06 -0.70
N ALA A 140 -5.95 1.18 -1.63
CA ALA A 140 -6.11 1.51 -3.04
C ALA A 140 -7.58 1.61 -3.46
N GLY A 141 -8.54 1.07 -2.65
CA GLY A 141 -9.95 0.97 -3.00
C GLY A 141 -10.17 -0.04 -4.13
N SER A 142 -11.36 -0.05 -4.73
CA SER A 142 -11.61 -0.95 -5.86
C SER A 142 -10.80 -0.57 -7.09
N VAL A 143 -10.28 -1.57 -7.79
CA VAL A 143 -9.37 -1.38 -8.92
C VAL A 143 -9.82 -2.14 -10.17
N ASP A 144 -9.44 -1.63 -11.34
CA ASP A 144 -9.47 -2.36 -12.60
C ASP A 144 -8.05 -2.80 -12.96
N VAL A 145 -7.91 -4.06 -13.38
CA VAL A 145 -6.60 -4.65 -13.73
C VAL A 145 -6.57 -5.00 -15.21
N TYR A 146 -5.53 -4.57 -15.88
CA TYR A 146 -5.31 -4.76 -17.31
C TYR A 146 -4.06 -5.62 -17.52
N LEU A 147 -4.24 -6.74 -18.21
CA LEU A 147 -3.17 -7.58 -18.75
C LEU A 147 -3.21 -7.46 -20.26
N THR A 148 -2.32 -6.65 -20.82
CA THR A 148 -2.35 -6.30 -22.25
C THR A 148 -1.02 -6.61 -22.92
N ASP A 149 -1.02 -6.64 -24.25
CA ASP A 149 0.24 -6.59 -24.98
C ASP A 149 1.10 -5.41 -24.49
N PRO A 150 2.41 -5.56 -24.29
CA PRO A 150 3.28 -4.50 -23.82
C PRO A 150 3.21 -3.20 -24.62
N ALA A 151 2.95 -3.28 -25.93
CA ALA A 151 2.83 -2.12 -26.82
C ALA A 151 1.41 -1.50 -26.84
N ALA A 152 0.40 -2.16 -26.29
CA ALA A 152 -0.96 -1.67 -26.31
C ALA A 152 -1.13 -0.40 -25.47
N THR A 153 -1.92 0.56 -25.96
CA THR A 153 -2.29 1.75 -25.20
C THR A 153 -3.35 1.40 -24.16
N LEU A 154 -3.33 2.06 -23.01
CA LEU A 154 -4.35 1.84 -21.99
C LEU A 154 -5.73 2.31 -22.46
N ALA A 155 -5.78 3.45 -23.16
CA ALA A 155 -7.02 4.07 -23.62
C ALA A 155 -7.84 3.19 -24.56
N ASP A 156 -7.18 2.30 -25.34
CA ASP A 156 -7.81 1.38 -26.27
C ASP A 156 -8.04 -0.01 -25.68
N SER A 157 -7.76 -0.18 -24.38
CA SER A 157 -7.84 -1.48 -23.69
C SER A 157 -9.05 -1.54 -22.78
N SER A 158 -9.65 -2.73 -22.67
CA SER A 158 -10.64 -3.03 -21.62
C SER A 158 -9.95 -3.73 -20.45
N PRO A 159 -10.44 -3.55 -19.21
CA PRO A 159 -9.87 -4.25 -18.07
C PRO A 159 -10.06 -5.77 -18.21
N THR A 160 -9.02 -6.52 -17.87
CA THR A 160 -9.08 -7.98 -17.76
C THR A 160 -9.88 -8.41 -16.54
N PHE A 161 -9.74 -7.66 -15.44
CA PHE A 161 -10.54 -7.79 -14.22
C PHE A 161 -11.06 -6.41 -13.82
N SER A 162 -12.36 -6.30 -13.57
CA SER A 162 -13.02 -5.04 -13.25
C SER A 162 -13.50 -5.02 -11.81
N GLY A 163 -13.31 -3.88 -11.13
CA GLY A 163 -13.87 -3.63 -9.80
C GLY A 163 -13.38 -4.59 -8.73
N VAL A 164 -12.12 -5.02 -8.78
CA VAL A 164 -11.53 -5.89 -7.75
C VAL A 164 -11.43 -5.09 -6.46
N ALA A 165 -12.11 -5.57 -5.42
CA ALA A 165 -12.15 -4.90 -4.12
C ALA A 165 -10.95 -5.31 -3.25
N GLY A 166 -10.39 -4.35 -2.51
CA GLY A 166 -9.29 -4.60 -1.58
C GLY A 166 -9.71 -5.33 -0.31
N GLY A 167 -8.80 -6.13 0.22
CA GLY A 167 -8.99 -6.86 1.48
C GLY A 167 -9.91 -8.06 1.41
N VAL A 168 -10.32 -8.50 0.21
CA VAL A 168 -11.16 -9.68 0.01
C VAL A 168 -10.45 -10.75 -0.83
N VAL A 169 -10.89 -12.00 -0.70
CA VAL A 169 -10.34 -13.13 -1.45
C VAL A 169 -10.70 -13.00 -2.93
N GLY A 170 -9.69 -12.90 -3.72
CA GLY A 170 -9.51 -12.95 -5.17
C GLY A 170 -10.69 -12.72 -6.12
N SER A 171 -10.34 -12.28 -7.31
CA SER A 171 -11.28 -12.05 -8.42
C SER A 171 -11.91 -13.34 -9.01
N GLY A 172 -11.45 -14.51 -8.54
CA GLY A 172 -11.60 -15.77 -9.26
C GLY A 172 -10.56 -15.90 -10.39
N PHE A 173 -10.38 -17.14 -10.86
CA PHE A 173 -9.45 -17.42 -11.97
C PHE A 173 -10.06 -17.11 -13.33
N LEU A 174 -9.26 -16.51 -14.20
CA LEU A 174 -9.54 -16.31 -15.60
C LEU A 174 -8.47 -17.02 -16.42
N THR A 175 -8.89 -17.77 -17.45
CA THR A 175 -7.97 -18.40 -18.41
C THR A 175 -7.72 -17.41 -19.55
N ILE A 176 -6.43 -17.11 -19.78
CA ILE A 176 -5.95 -16.26 -20.87
C ILE A 176 -4.91 -17.01 -21.69
N THR A 177 -4.55 -16.54 -22.87
CA THR A 177 -3.45 -17.12 -23.65
C THR A 177 -2.14 -16.93 -22.90
N ASP A 178 -1.21 -17.88 -23.02
CA ASP A 178 0.16 -17.67 -22.55
C ASP A 178 0.85 -16.56 -23.35
N GLY A 179 1.83 -15.89 -22.76
CA GLY A 179 2.51 -14.77 -23.44
C GLY A 179 3.11 -13.75 -22.49
N THR A 180 3.50 -12.61 -23.05
CA THR A 180 4.04 -11.49 -22.29
C THR A 180 3.02 -10.39 -22.15
N TYR A 181 2.73 -9.99 -20.91
CA TYR A 181 1.71 -9.00 -20.57
C TYR A 181 2.29 -7.81 -19.82
N ARG A 182 1.86 -6.61 -20.16
CA ARG A 182 2.04 -5.41 -19.35
C ARG A 182 0.91 -5.34 -18.33
N LEU A 183 1.28 -5.35 -17.05
CA LEU A 183 0.34 -5.19 -15.95
C LEU A 183 0.11 -3.71 -15.68
N ARG A 184 -1.14 -3.28 -15.77
CA ARG A 184 -1.58 -1.95 -15.35
C ARG A 184 -2.77 -2.06 -14.41
N VAL A 185 -2.81 -1.17 -13.41
CA VAL A 185 -3.89 -1.08 -12.42
C VAL A 185 -4.38 0.36 -12.40
N THR A 186 -5.69 0.54 -12.45
CA THR A 186 -6.34 1.85 -12.34
C THR A 186 -7.39 1.84 -11.25
N GLY A 187 -7.87 2.99 -10.82
CA GLY A 187 -9.11 3.08 -10.06
C GLY A 187 -10.26 2.49 -10.87
N ALA A 188 -11.19 1.78 -10.20
CA ALA A 188 -12.31 1.13 -10.87
C ALA A 188 -13.14 2.13 -11.69
N GLY A 189 -13.37 1.82 -12.97
CA GLY A 189 -14.10 2.69 -13.90
C GLY A 189 -13.38 3.96 -14.34
N ASN A 190 -12.10 4.15 -13.97
CA ASN A 190 -11.35 5.36 -14.31
C ASN A 190 -9.94 5.04 -14.81
N GLN A 191 -9.78 4.90 -16.12
CA GLN A 191 -8.49 4.61 -16.77
C GLN A 191 -7.42 5.69 -16.57
N SER A 192 -7.81 6.93 -16.27
CA SER A 192 -6.86 8.02 -16.02
C SER A 192 -6.25 7.99 -14.60
N ASP A 193 -6.88 7.27 -13.66
CA ASP A 193 -6.40 7.07 -12.29
C ASP A 193 -5.45 5.87 -12.22
N ILE A 194 -4.25 6.02 -12.80
CA ILE A 194 -3.23 4.95 -12.84
C ILE A 194 -2.66 4.75 -11.44
N ARG A 195 -2.73 3.52 -10.94
CA ARG A 195 -2.21 3.10 -9.62
C ARG A 195 -1.00 2.20 -9.70
N LEU A 196 -0.81 1.51 -10.83
CA LEU A 196 0.41 0.79 -11.21
C LEU A 196 0.51 0.75 -12.72
N ASP A 197 1.70 0.94 -13.24
CA ASP A 197 2.06 0.59 -14.60
C ASP A 197 3.43 -0.09 -14.57
N SER A 198 3.48 -1.37 -14.89
CA SER A 198 4.72 -2.15 -14.83
C SER A 198 5.77 -1.72 -15.83
N VAL A 199 5.42 -0.88 -16.81
CA VAL A 199 6.27 -0.38 -17.90
C VAL A 199 6.87 -1.50 -18.76
N THR A 200 7.35 -2.57 -18.14
CA THR A 200 7.90 -3.76 -18.79
C THR A 200 6.89 -4.90 -18.77
N GLY A 201 6.98 -5.79 -19.77
CA GLY A 201 6.15 -6.98 -19.81
C GLY A 201 6.62 -8.05 -18.81
N THR A 202 5.67 -8.82 -18.29
CA THR A 202 5.90 -10.03 -17.49
C THR A 202 5.44 -11.22 -18.31
N SER A 203 6.28 -12.27 -18.42
CA SER A 203 5.94 -13.48 -19.15
C SER A 203 5.13 -14.42 -18.28
N PHE A 204 4.01 -14.90 -18.82
CA PHE A 204 3.15 -15.95 -18.26
C PHE A 204 3.36 -17.20 -19.12
N SER A 205 3.77 -18.29 -18.48
CA SER A 205 4.17 -19.50 -19.17
C SER A 205 2.98 -20.38 -19.52
N ASN A 206 3.16 -21.25 -20.52
CA ASN A 206 2.16 -22.23 -20.90
C ASN A 206 1.76 -23.13 -19.70
N GLN A 207 0.45 -23.30 -19.51
CA GLN A 207 -0.15 -24.09 -18.44
C GLN A 207 0.19 -23.62 -17.01
N GLU A 208 0.63 -22.37 -16.86
CA GLU A 208 0.92 -21.78 -15.56
C GLU A 208 -0.35 -21.30 -14.85
N ILE A 209 -0.33 -21.36 -13.53
CA ILE A 209 -1.42 -20.85 -12.67
C ILE A 209 -0.82 -19.76 -11.80
N LEU A 210 -1.35 -18.55 -11.92
CA LEU A 210 -0.78 -17.34 -11.33
C LEU A 210 -1.76 -16.67 -10.38
N SER A 211 -1.27 -16.24 -9.23
CA SER A 211 -1.91 -15.25 -8.39
C SER A 211 -1.11 -13.95 -8.45
N ILE A 212 -1.74 -12.86 -8.88
CA ILE A 212 -1.15 -11.52 -8.84
C ILE A 212 -1.68 -10.83 -7.58
N VAL A 213 -0.79 -10.65 -6.61
CA VAL A 213 -1.12 -9.98 -5.33
C VAL A 213 -0.79 -8.50 -5.48
N LEU A 214 -1.79 -7.64 -5.31
CA LEU A 214 -1.60 -6.20 -5.22
C LEU A 214 -1.34 -5.84 -3.77
N GLY A 215 -0.21 -5.22 -3.48
CA GLY A 215 0.17 -4.75 -2.16
C GLY A 215 0.10 -3.23 -2.06
N GLY A 216 -0.33 -2.70 -0.92
CA GLY A 216 -0.39 -1.26 -0.68
C GLY A 216 0.98 -0.57 -0.69
N THR A 217 0.96 0.75 -0.73
CA THR A 217 2.15 1.60 -0.66
C THR A 217 2.00 2.69 0.40
N ARG A 218 3.09 3.34 0.75
CA ARG A 218 3.12 4.37 1.81
C ARG A 218 2.23 5.58 1.51
N GLY A 219 2.06 5.93 0.23
CA GLY A 219 1.14 6.99 -0.18
C GLY A 219 -0.34 6.61 -0.12
N GLY A 220 -0.65 5.30 -0.04
CA GLY A 220 -2.00 4.77 0.13
C GLY A 220 -2.78 4.56 -1.17
N VAL A 221 -2.45 5.21 -2.27
CA VAL A 221 -3.22 5.11 -3.53
C VAL A 221 -2.55 4.20 -4.54
N LEU A 222 -1.23 4.33 -4.72
CA LEU A 222 -0.46 3.49 -5.60
C LEU A 222 -0.33 2.08 -5.01
N VAL A 223 -0.17 1.09 -5.88
CA VAL A 223 0.04 -0.31 -5.47
C VAL A 223 1.33 -0.86 -6.06
N ASN A 224 1.92 -1.81 -5.36
CA ASN A 224 2.91 -2.74 -5.90
C ASN A 224 2.18 -4.02 -6.33
N ALA A 225 2.84 -4.89 -7.10
CA ALA A 225 2.33 -6.22 -7.38
C ALA A 225 3.37 -7.30 -7.09
N THR A 226 2.90 -8.51 -6.81
CA THR A 226 3.75 -9.71 -6.71
C THR A 226 3.07 -10.81 -7.50
N VAL A 227 3.74 -11.32 -8.53
CA VAL A 227 3.26 -12.45 -9.33
C VAL A 227 3.75 -13.74 -8.68
N ILE A 228 2.82 -14.61 -8.31
CA ILE A 228 3.10 -15.86 -7.61
C ILE A 228 2.58 -17.02 -8.46
N PRO A 229 3.44 -17.79 -9.12
CA PRO A 229 3.06 -19.07 -9.69
C PRO A 229 2.63 -20.06 -8.59
N GLN A 230 1.59 -20.83 -8.87
CA GLN A 230 1.18 -21.92 -7.97
C GLN A 230 2.37 -22.86 -7.74
N GLN A 231 2.75 -23.05 -6.48
CA GLN A 231 3.94 -23.80 -6.06
C GLN A 231 5.28 -23.27 -6.62
N GLY A 232 5.29 -22.06 -7.17
CA GLY A 232 6.50 -21.41 -7.71
C GLY A 232 7.06 -20.31 -6.80
N THR A 233 8.06 -19.61 -7.33
CA THR A 233 8.70 -18.46 -6.68
C THR A 233 8.03 -17.16 -7.07
N ALA A 234 7.99 -16.20 -6.15
CA ALA A 234 7.40 -14.89 -6.40
C ALA A 234 8.28 -13.97 -7.25
N THR A 235 7.66 -13.18 -8.12
CA THR A 235 8.31 -12.10 -8.88
C THR A 235 7.69 -10.77 -8.46
N PRO A 236 8.41 -9.88 -7.75
CA PRO A 236 7.89 -8.58 -7.36
C PRO A 236 7.88 -7.60 -8.54
N ILE A 237 6.85 -6.75 -8.60
CA ILE A 237 6.71 -5.61 -9.51
C ILE A 237 6.53 -4.37 -8.65
N THR A 238 7.61 -3.62 -8.45
CA THR A 238 7.59 -2.36 -7.69
C THR A 238 7.01 -1.26 -8.57
N ASN A 239 6.15 -0.42 -7.98
CA ASN A 239 5.63 0.75 -8.67
C ASN A 239 6.78 1.71 -9.01
N PRO A 240 6.96 2.11 -10.28
CA PRO A 240 8.05 3.00 -10.65
C PRO A 240 7.75 4.48 -10.38
N TYR A 241 6.55 4.82 -9.88
CA TYR A 241 6.08 6.19 -9.72
C TYR A 241 5.90 6.58 -8.25
N ALA A 242 5.93 7.89 -8.02
CA ALA A 242 5.36 8.59 -6.87
C ALA A 242 4.24 9.51 -7.35
N ARG A 243 3.33 9.92 -6.47
CA ARG A 243 2.37 10.99 -6.75
C ARG A 243 2.86 12.28 -6.11
N VAL A 244 2.85 13.36 -6.87
CA VAL A 244 3.36 14.66 -6.40
C VAL A 244 2.36 15.76 -6.73
N ARG A 245 2.10 16.65 -5.78
CA ARG A 245 1.39 17.91 -6.01
C ARG A 245 2.26 19.08 -5.58
N ALA A 246 1.90 20.28 -6.01
CA ALA A 246 2.56 21.51 -5.60
C ALA A 246 1.56 22.48 -4.97
N VAL A 247 2.05 23.26 -4.01
CA VAL A 247 1.29 24.24 -3.23
C VAL A 247 1.97 25.60 -3.31
N ALA A 248 1.20 26.60 -3.72
CA ALA A 248 1.65 27.98 -3.88
C ALA A 248 1.42 28.81 -2.61
N GLY A 249 2.27 28.62 -1.58
CA GLY A 249 2.32 29.44 -0.37
C GLY A 249 3.04 30.77 -0.60
N ILE A 250 2.62 31.50 -1.64
CA ILE A 250 3.22 32.74 -2.11
C ILE A 250 2.33 33.94 -1.78
N PRO A 251 2.86 35.19 -1.76
CA PRO A 251 2.07 36.40 -1.50
C PRO A 251 0.95 36.61 -2.51
N SER A 252 -0.16 37.20 -2.06
CA SER A 252 -1.27 37.62 -2.92
C SER A 252 -0.79 38.50 -4.07
N GLY A 253 -1.33 38.27 -5.25
CA GLY A 253 -0.93 38.97 -6.49
C GLY A 253 0.29 38.38 -7.19
N SER A 254 0.92 37.38 -6.64
CA SER A 254 2.00 36.63 -7.29
C SER A 254 1.45 35.37 -8.01
N ASN A 255 2.21 34.88 -9.00
CA ASN A 255 1.91 33.67 -9.75
C ASN A 255 3.10 32.70 -9.71
N LEU A 256 2.82 31.40 -9.54
CA LEU A 256 3.80 30.33 -9.50
C LEU A 256 3.57 29.32 -10.62
N SER A 257 4.62 28.99 -11.35
CA SER A 257 4.65 27.79 -12.19
C SER A 257 5.64 26.80 -11.58
N ALA A 258 5.27 25.52 -11.57
CA ALA A 258 6.09 24.44 -11.04
C ALA A 258 6.06 23.24 -11.97
N SER A 259 7.22 22.66 -12.28
CA SER A 259 7.34 21.39 -12.98
C SER A 259 8.41 20.51 -12.32
N LEU A 260 8.19 19.19 -12.35
CA LEU A 260 9.08 18.20 -11.76
C LEU A 260 9.44 17.14 -12.81
N SER A 261 10.71 17.09 -13.20
CA SER A 261 11.21 16.20 -14.28
C SER A 261 10.34 16.22 -15.55
N GLY A 262 9.87 17.40 -15.95
CA GLY A 262 9.03 17.59 -17.15
C GLY A 262 7.52 17.47 -16.89
N SER A 263 7.08 16.90 -15.78
CA SER A 263 5.67 16.86 -15.37
C SER A 263 5.25 18.24 -14.83
N THR A 264 4.24 18.85 -15.43
CA THR A 264 3.70 20.15 -14.97
C THR A 264 2.83 19.94 -13.73
N LEU A 265 3.13 20.64 -12.64
CA LEU A 265 2.36 20.61 -11.39
C LEU A 265 1.48 21.86 -11.25
N LEU A 266 2.01 23.02 -11.57
CA LEU A 266 1.29 24.31 -11.55
C LEU A 266 1.66 25.14 -12.79
N THR A 267 0.67 25.82 -13.36
CA THR A 267 0.85 26.75 -14.48
C THR A 267 0.31 28.12 -14.08
N SER A 268 1.21 29.08 -13.88
CA SER A 268 0.86 30.48 -13.49
C SER A 268 -0.22 30.55 -12.41
N ALA A 269 -0.11 29.65 -11.42
CA ALA A 269 -1.08 29.51 -10.35
C ALA A 269 -1.01 30.69 -9.37
N ALA A 270 -2.16 31.19 -8.96
CA ALA A 270 -2.24 32.24 -7.95
C ALA A 270 -1.81 31.78 -6.57
N ALA A 271 -1.58 32.70 -5.65
CA ALA A 271 -1.35 32.41 -4.23
C ALA A 271 -2.44 31.49 -3.66
N ASN A 272 -2.04 30.65 -2.70
CA ASN A 272 -2.90 29.70 -1.97
C ASN A 272 -3.50 28.57 -2.85
N THR A 273 -2.96 28.35 -4.05
CA THR A 273 -3.38 27.25 -4.92
C THR A 273 -2.73 25.94 -4.48
N VAL A 274 -3.53 24.89 -4.38
CA VAL A 274 -3.13 23.49 -4.20
C VAL A 274 -3.44 22.75 -5.50
N SER A 275 -2.44 22.12 -6.14
CA SER A 275 -2.68 21.33 -7.36
C SER A 275 -3.22 19.95 -7.03
N SER A 276 -3.78 19.27 -8.04
CA SER A 276 -4.01 17.84 -7.98
C SER A 276 -2.68 17.09 -7.98
N TYR A 277 -2.71 15.81 -7.51
CA TYR A 277 -1.55 14.93 -7.65
C TYR A 277 -1.31 14.54 -9.10
N SER A 278 -0.03 14.52 -9.47
CA SER A 278 0.46 14.02 -10.76
C SER A 278 1.39 12.83 -10.54
N LEU A 279 1.37 11.86 -11.44
CA LEU A 279 2.35 10.77 -11.44
C LEU A 279 3.69 11.29 -11.93
N VAL A 280 4.74 11.06 -11.14
CA VAL A 280 6.13 11.40 -11.47
C VAL A 280 6.98 10.16 -11.24
N GLN A 281 7.93 9.89 -12.14
CA GLN A 281 8.84 8.76 -11.95
C GLN A 281 9.64 8.93 -10.65
N ALA A 282 9.66 7.88 -9.82
CA ALA A 282 10.41 7.87 -8.57
C ALA A 282 11.93 7.91 -8.83
N GLY A 283 12.67 8.34 -7.82
CA GLY A 283 14.11 8.58 -7.92
C GLY A 283 14.43 10.06 -7.81
N THR A 284 15.57 10.48 -8.38
CA THR A 284 15.97 11.88 -8.39
C THR A 284 15.22 12.66 -9.47
N ALA A 285 14.44 13.66 -9.06
CA ALA A 285 13.63 14.48 -9.93
C ALA A 285 14.05 15.96 -9.84
N GLN A 286 14.16 16.65 -10.97
CA GLN A 286 14.53 18.06 -11.02
C GLN A 286 13.29 18.94 -10.91
N LEU A 287 13.24 19.77 -9.87
CA LEU A 287 12.20 20.79 -9.66
C LEU A 287 12.60 22.10 -10.31
N ASN A 288 11.75 22.57 -11.23
CA ASN A 288 11.87 23.87 -11.86
C ASN A 288 10.69 24.76 -11.43
N LEU A 289 10.99 25.93 -10.94
CA LEU A 289 10.04 26.92 -10.46
C LEU A 289 10.19 28.23 -11.19
N THR A 290 9.06 28.89 -11.47
CA THR A 290 9.02 30.24 -12.00
C THR A 290 8.03 31.08 -11.19
N LEU A 291 8.50 32.16 -10.57
CA LEU A 291 7.70 33.07 -9.76
C LEU A 291 7.62 34.42 -10.48
N ASN A 292 6.41 34.91 -10.79
CA ASN A 292 6.18 36.19 -11.48
C ASN A 292 7.04 36.32 -12.75
N ASN A 293 7.14 35.25 -13.56
CA ASN A 293 8.01 35.13 -14.75
C ASN A 293 9.53 35.10 -14.47
N GLY A 294 9.97 35.19 -13.21
CA GLY A 294 11.37 35.01 -12.82
C GLY A 294 11.66 33.53 -12.53
N ALA A 295 12.57 32.91 -13.29
CA ALA A 295 13.00 31.54 -13.03
C ALA A 295 13.85 31.45 -11.75
N LEU A 296 13.59 30.45 -10.92
CA LEU A 296 14.41 30.09 -9.77
C LEU A 296 15.48 29.08 -10.19
N THR A 297 16.55 29.00 -9.40
CA THR A 297 17.56 27.94 -9.60
C THR A 297 16.92 26.58 -9.41
N PRO A 298 17.04 25.66 -10.39
CA PRO A 298 16.48 24.32 -10.25
C PRO A 298 17.07 23.56 -9.05
N THR A 299 16.23 22.78 -8.38
CA THR A 299 16.64 21.94 -7.23
C THR A 299 16.29 20.48 -7.49
N SER A 300 17.05 19.58 -6.89
CA SER A 300 16.77 18.14 -6.96
C SER A 300 15.91 17.71 -5.79
N GLN A 301 14.92 16.86 -6.08
CA GLN A 301 14.07 16.19 -5.11
C GLN A 301 14.28 14.68 -5.22
N THR A 302 14.23 13.96 -4.09
CA THR A 302 14.27 12.50 -4.10
C THR A 302 12.90 11.94 -3.77
N LEU A 303 12.34 11.17 -4.71
CA LEU A 303 11.01 10.57 -4.59
C LEU A 303 11.14 9.07 -4.39
N ASN A 304 10.55 8.54 -3.33
CA ASN A 304 10.47 7.10 -3.11
C ASN A 304 9.29 6.50 -3.91
N PRO A 305 9.46 5.28 -4.47
CA PRO A 305 8.39 4.58 -5.16
C PRO A 305 7.15 4.38 -4.27
N GLY A 306 5.96 4.64 -4.82
CA GLY A 306 4.71 4.43 -4.11
C GLY A 306 4.37 5.47 -3.03
N TRP A 307 5.16 6.53 -2.89
CA TRP A 307 4.89 7.60 -1.94
C TRP A 307 4.08 8.73 -2.58
N ASP A 308 3.35 9.46 -1.72
CA ASP A 308 2.69 10.72 -2.09
C ASP A 308 3.46 11.89 -1.47
N TYR A 309 3.56 12.99 -2.21
CA TYR A 309 4.32 14.16 -1.79
C TYR A 309 3.62 15.46 -2.11
N THR A 310 3.76 16.41 -1.21
CA THR A 310 3.44 17.83 -1.42
C THR A 310 4.72 18.64 -1.52
N ILE A 311 4.95 19.31 -2.64
CA ILE A 311 5.98 20.35 -2.78
C ILE A 311 5.36 21.66 -2.33
N LEU A 312 5.70 22.09 -1.12
CA LEU A 312 5.29 23.37 -0.57
C LEU A 312 6.29 24.44 -0.97
N VAL A 313 5.83 25.43 -1.75
CA VAL A 313 6.62 26.60 -2.16
C VAL A 313 6.22 27.78 -1.31
N LEU A 314 7.14 28.28 -0.50
CA LEU A 314 6.94 29.47 0.33
C LEU A 314 7.78 30.61 -0.19
N ASN A 315 7.18 31.81 -0.27
CA ASN A 315 7.89 33.02 -0.62
C ASN A 315 7.66 34.09 0.43
N GLY A 316 8.75 34.73 0.86
CA GLY A 316 8.68 35.97 1.59
C GLY A 316 8.21 37.11 0.67
N SER A 317 9.08 38.05 0.32
CA SER A 317 8.76 39.22 -0.53
C SER A 317 9.54 39.29 -1.83
N SER A 318 10.39 38.31 -2.14
CA SER A 318 11.25 38.33 -3.33
C SER A 318 11.61 36.93 -3.80
N VAL A 319 12.01 36.80 -5.08
CA VAL A 319 12.51 35.53 -5.66
C VAL A 319 13.64 34.94 -4.81
N ALA A 320 14.52 35.76 -4.27
CA ALA A 320 15.63 35.30 -3.41
C ALA A 320 15.17 34.75 -2.05
N GLY A 321 13.95 35.07 -1.59
CA GLY A 321 13.37 34.54 -0.34
C GLY A 321 12.48 33.33 -0.53
N THR A 322 12.44 32.73 -1.73
CA THR A 322 11.63 31.55 -2.01
C THR A 322 12.30 30.30 -1.44
N THR A 323 11.55 29.53 -0.65
CA THR A 323 11.97 28.25 -0.11
C THR A 323 11.01 27.15 -0.57
N THR A 324 11.52 25.91 -0.62
CA THR A 324 10.73 24.75 -1.00
C THR A 324 10.92 23.64 0.02
N THR A 325 9.84 22.99 0.41
CA THR A 325 9.87 21.80 1.27
C THR A 325 9.16 20.68 0.54
N LEU A 326 9.75 19.48 0.55
CA LEU A 326 9.11 18.24 0.11
C LEU A 326 8.50 17.56 1.34
N LEU A 327 7.19 17.56 1.43
CA LEU A 327 6.42 16.92 2.50
C LEU A 327 5.96 15.55 2.02
N ALA A 328 6.10 14.53 2.86
CA ALA A 328 5.54 13.21 2.59
C ALA A 328 4.10 13.16 3.10
N ASP A 329 3.17 12.80 2.23
CA ASP A 329 1.75 12.74 2.55
C ASP A 329 1.31 11.30 2.85
N ASP A 330 0.48 11.11 3.88
CA ASP A 330 -0.17 9.85 4.20
C ASP A 330 -1.64 9.89 3.74
N ASN A 331 -1.90 9.39 2.54
CA ASN A 331 -3.25 9.28 1.98
C ASN A 331 -3.88 7.90 2.17
N ARG A 332 -3.35 7.06 3.07
CA ARG A 332 -3.97 5.80 3.47
C ARG A 332 -5.30 6.07 4.15
N LEU A 333 -6.27 5.19 3.95
CA LEU A 333 -7.60 5.33 4.53
C LEU A 333 -7.55 5.28 6.08
N PRO A 334 -8.52 5.87 6.78
CA PRO A 334 -8.69 5.63 8.21
C PRO A 334 -9.03 4.15 8.47
N THR A 335 -8.80 3.71 9.71
CA THR A 335 -9.00 2.29 10.10
C THR A 335 -10.45 1.82 10.03
N SER A 336 -11.40 2.72 9.89
CA SER A 336 -12.83 2.45 9.77
C SER A 336 -13.53 3.58 9.02
N SER A 337 -14.59 3.25 8.29
CA SER A 337 -15.45 4.24 7.61
C SER A 337 -16.20 5.20 8.56
N THR A 338 -16.14 4.97 9.87
CA THR A 338 -16.66 5.92 10.88
C THR A 338 -15.70 7.06 11.17
N TYR A 339 -14.49 7.00 10.63
CA TYR A 339 -13.45 8.02 10.78
C TYR A 339 -13.11 8.70 9.46
N ALA A 340 -12.59 9.91 9.58
CA ALA A 340 -11.84 10.64 8.58
C ALA A 340 -10.40 10.84 9.07
N LYS A 341 -9.45 11.07 8.19
CA LYS A 341 -8.11 11.54 8.54
C LYS A 341 -7.97 13.01 8.18
N ILE A 342 -7.30 13.77 9.03
CA ILE A 342 -6.98 15.17 8.80
C ILE A 342 -5.53 15.47 9.20
N SER A 343 -4.86 16.30 8.41
CA SER A 343 -3.56 16.88 8.76
C SER A 343 -3.57 18.40 8.60
N LEU A 344 -2.58 19.06 9.18
CA LEU A 344 -2.33 20.50 9.03
C LEU A 344 -1.05 20.75 8.26
N VAL A 345 -1.10 21.59 7.24
CA VAL A 345 0.07 22.12 6.54
C VAL A 345 0.19 23.62 6.82
N ASN A 346 1.27 24.02 7.51
CA ASN A 346 1.50 25.42 7.84
C ASN A 346 2.29 26.11 6.72
N ALA A 347 1.58 26.91 5.91
CA ALA A 347 2.12 27.75 4.85
C ALA A 347 1.99 29.26 5.17
N MET A 348 1.85 29.67 6.44
CA MET A 348 1.67 31.05 6.87
C MET A 348 3.00 31.81 6.94
N SER A 349 3.60 32.12 5.81
CA SER A 349 4.95 32.68 5.68
C SER A 349 5.19 33.99 6.46
N SER A 350 4.14 34.68 6.89
CA SER A 350 4.21 35.96 7.65
C SER A 350 3.81 35.81 9.12
N LEU A 351 3.48 34.61 9.60
CA LEU A 351 3.12 34.42 11.00
C LEU A 351 4.36 34.28 11.89
N GLY A 352 5.32 33.48 11.49
CA GLY A 352 6.54 33.18 12.29
C GLY A 352 6.31 32.15 13.40
N ASP A 353 5.12 32.07 13.98
CA ASP A 353 4.75 31.15 15.05
C ASP A 353 4.17 29.82 14.50
N PRO A 354 4.29 28.72 15.25
CA PRO A 354 3.65 27.46 14.90
C PRO A 354 2.12 27.55 15.00
N VAL A 355 1.43 26.68 14.25
CA VAL A 355 -0.05 26.61 14.23
C VAL A 355 -0.52 25.29 14.81
N THR A 356 -1.56 25.32 15.63
CA THR A 356 -2.27 24.14 16.16
C THR A 356 -3.61 23.99 15.46
N LEU A 357 -3.96 22.77 15.06
CA LEU A 357 -5.27 22.39 14.53
C LEU A 357 -6.08 21.73 15.64
N ASN A 358 -7.29 22.21 15.84
CA ASN A 358 -8.30 21.55 16.68
C ASN A 358 -9.47 21.06 15.83
N VAL A 359 -10.03 19.91 16.22
CA VAL A 359 -11.30 19.40 15.69
C VAL A 359 -12.22 19.14 16.87
N ASN A 360 -13.40 19.77 16.89
CA ASN A 360 -14.35 19.72 18.00
C ASN A 360 -13.66 20.01 19.35
N TYR A 361 -12.87 21.08 19.40
CA TYR A 361 -12.11 21.54 20.59
C TYR A 361 -10.99 20.60 21.05
N THR A 362 -10.69 19.53 20.28
CA THR A 362 -9.59 18.60 20.59
C THR A 362 -8.40 18.92 19.71
N PRO A 363 -7.21 19.13 20.29
CA PRO A 363 -5.99 19.31 19.49
C PRO A 363 -5.62 18.04 18.72
N GLU A 364 -5.66 18.10 17.38
CA GLU A 364 -5.32 17.00 16.49
C GLU A 364 -3.92 17.15 15.90
N ALA A 365 -3.45 18.39 15.76
CA ALA A 365 -2.06 18.68 15.40
C ALA A 365 -1.53 19.85 16.23
N ASN A 366 -0.49 19.62 17.01
CA ASN A 366 0.07 20.61 17.91
C ASN A 366 1.31 21.29 17.31
N ALA A 367 1.32 22.63 17.34
CA ALA A 367 2.48 23.48 17.09
C ALA A 367 3.24 23.13 15.80
N VAL A 368 2.54 23.02 14.68
CA VAL A 368 3.14 22.75 13.36
C VAL A 368 3.90 23.98 12.89
N ALA A 369 5.22 23.85 12.77
CA ALA A 369 6.07 24.95 12.34
C ALA A 369 5.85 25.32 10.86
N LEU A 370 6.19 26.55 10.50
CA LEU A 370 6.14 27.02 9.12
C LEU A 370 6.90 26.07 8.17
N GLY A 371 6.28 25.75 7.04
CA GLY A 371 6.87 24.89 6.01
C GLY A 371 6.76 23.39 6.29
N ASN A 372 6.08 22.99 7.35
CA ASN A 372 5.89 21.60 7.75
C ASN A 372 4.41 21.17 7.66
N SER A 373 4.21 19.86 7.63
CA SER A 373 2.92 19.21 7.86
C SER A 373 2.93 18.45 9.20
N SER A 374 1.75 18.30 9.80
CA SER A 374 1.57 17.35 10.91
C SER A 374 1.52 15.91 10.38
N ALA A 375 1.65 14.93 11.29
CA ALA A 375 1.10 13.61 11.04
C ALA A 375 -0.42 13.69 10.83
N THR A 376 -0.99 12.71 10.13
CA THR A 376 -2.45 12.59 10.02
C THR A 376 -3.05 12.13 11.34
N SER A 377 -4.16 12.75 11.76
CA SER A 377 -4.97 12.31 12.91
C SER A 377 -6.28 11.71 12.43
N GLN A 378 -6.77 10.68 13.12
CA GLN A 378 -8.09 10.11 12.88
C GLN A 378 -9.12 10.82 13.76
N VAL A 379 -10.12 11.41 13.11
CA VAL A 379 -11.23 12.10 13.76
C VAL A 379 -12.53 11.39 13.40
N THR A 380 -13.53 11.44 14.27
CA THR A 380 -14.85 10.88 13.97
C THR A 380 -15.42 11.58 12.74
N ALA A 381 -15.77 10.79 11.71
CA ALA A 381 -16.46 11.32 10.54
C ALA A 381 -17.81 11.85 10.99
N GLY A 382 -18.07 13.10 10.69
CA GLY A 382 -19.25 13.80 11.14
C GLY A 382 -20.20 14.12 10.01
N THR A 383 -21.43 14.17 10.37
CA THR A 383 -22.46 14.96 9.68
C THR A 383 -22.11 16.46 9.82
N ALA A 384 -22.79 17.33 9.08
CA ALA A 384 -22.70 18.79 9.25
C ALA A 384 -22.54 19.16 10.74
N ASP A 385 -21.67 20.13 11.05
CA ASP A 385 -21.38 20.70 12.37
C ASP A 385 -20.08 20.20 13.05
N THR A 386 -19.12 19.65 12.29
CA THR A 386 -17.76 19.48 12.79
C THR A 386 -17.10 20.86 12.87
N GLU A 387 -16.67 21.26 14.05
CA GLU A 387 -15.88 22.48 14.23
C GLU A 387 -14.41 22.17 13.93
N ILE A 388 -13.85 22.92 12.97
CA ILE A 388 -12.42 22.92 12.67
C ILE A 388 -11.90 24.32 12.96
N ASP A 389 -10.98 24.44 13.87
CA ASP A 389 -10.31 25.71 14.13
C ASP A 389 -8.78 25.55 14.14
N THR A 390 -8.10 26.66 13.88
CA THR A 390 -6.65 26.75 14.06
C THR A 390 -6.29 27.94 14.92
N VAL A 391 -5.30 27.73 15.77
CA VAL A 391 -4.80 28.77 16.66
C VAL A 391 -3.30 28.94 16.51
N ASP A 392 -2.83 30.15 16.70
CA ASP A 392 -1.41 30.43 16.93
C ASP A 392 -0.99 29.73 18.23
N ALA A 393 -0.03 28.81 18.12
CA ALA A 393 0.35 27.98 19.26
C ALA A 393 1.10 28.76 20.36
N THR A 394 1.62 29.95 20.06
CA THR A 394 2.33 30.83 21.02
C THR A 394 1.36 31.72 21.76
N THR A 395 0.42 32.34 21.05
CA THR A 395 -0.46 33.36 21.61
C THR A 395 -1.86 32.85 21.95
N SER A 396 -2.21 31.63 21.50
CA SER A 396 -3.55 31.05 21.57
C SER A 396 -4.63 31.86 20.84
N THR A 397 -4.21 32.71 19.92
CA THR A 397 -5.15 33.50 19.11
C THR A 397 -5.73 32.63 18.00
N THR A 398 -7.07 32.65 17.86
CA THR A 398 -7.75 31.95 16.76
C THR A 398 -7.37 32.59 15.42
N LEU A 399 -6.83 31.77 14.52
CA LEU A 399 -6.47 32.17 13.15
C LEU A 399 -7.61 31.85 12.18
N PHE A 400 -8.27 30.72 12.37
CA PHE A 400 -9.38 30.27 11.51
C PHE A 400 -10.38 29.48 12.35
N SER A 401 -11.65 29.59 12.04
CA SER A 401 -12.71 28.74 12.61
C SER A 401 -13.79 28.48 11.55
N ASN A 402 -14.17 27.21 11.41
CA ASN A 402 -15.29 26.74 10.61
C ASN A 402 -16.10 25.75 11.43
N ILE A 403 -17.29 26.15 11.86
CA ILE A 403 -18.19 25.37 12.73
C ILE A 403 -19.15 24.47 11.94
N GLN A 404 -19.03 24.39 10.63
CA GLN A 404 -19.92 23.64 9.73
C GLN A 404 -19.15 22.80 8.72
N ALA A 405 -17.95 22.35 9.07
CA ALA A 405 -17.20 21.45 8.21
C ALA A 405 -17.85 20.06 8.19
N THR A 406 -17.82 19.43 7.03
CA THR A 406 -18.23 18.02 6.88
C THR A 406 -17.00 17.19 6.56
N LEU A 407 -16.65 16.28 7.47
CA LEU A 407 -15.61 15.28 7.25
C LEU A 407 -16.30 13.94 6.99
N THR A 408 -16.28 13.47 5.75
CA THR A 408 -16.92 12.21 5.36
C THR A 408 -16.11 11.00 5.81
N GLY A 409 -16.77 9.89 6.10
CA GLY A 409 -16.10 8.64 6.39
C GLY A 409 -15.20 8.18 5.23
N ASN A 410 -14.09 7.57 5.55
CA ASN A 410 -13.01 7.24 4.62
C ASN A 410 -12.37 8.47 3.91
N GLY A 411 -12.74 9.70 4.29
CA GLY A 411 -12.11 10.90 3.75
C GLY A 411 -10.70 11.11 4.33
N VAL A 412 -9.79 11.59 3.47
CA VAL A 412 -8.45 12.04 3.87
C VAL A 412 -8.30 13.49 3.47
N TYR A 413 -8.03 14.33 4.44
CA TYR A 413 -8.05 15.79 4.32
C TYR A 413 -6.73 16.40 4.74
N ASP A 414 -6.33 17.48 4.04
CA ASP A 414 -5.31 18.41 4.52
C ASP A 414 -5.92 19.80 4.70
N LEU A 415 -5.69 20.39 5.85
CA LEU A 415 -5.96 21.80 6.08
C LEU A 415 -4.69 22.60 5.80
N PHE A 416 -4.68 23.38 4.73
CA PHE A 416 -3.62 24.31 4.43
C PHE A 416 -3.91 25.67 5.05
N MET A 417 -2.98 26.18 5.84
CA MET A 417 -3.05 27.54 6.40
C MET A 417 -2.08 28.44 5.66
N PHE A 418 -2.59 29.51 5.07
CA PHE A 418 -1.84 30.51 4.30
C PHE A 418 -2.00 31.91 4.89
N GLY A 419 -1.26 32.86 4.31
CA GLY A 419 -1.41 34.28 4.61
C GLY A 419 -0.63 34.71 5.85
N SER A 420 -1.22 35.59 6.65
CA SER A 420 -0.63 36.17 7.87
C SER A 420 -1.59 36.11 9.05
N ALA A 421 -1.12 36.39 10.26
CA ALA A 421 -1.99 36.46 11.44
C ALA A 421 -3.16 37.46 11.28
N ALA A 422 -2.92 38.59 10.59
CA ALA A 422 -3.94 39.60 10.35
C ALA A 422 -4.92 39.27 9.21
N ALA A 423 -4.51 38.38 8.29
CA ALA A 423 -5.29 37.94 7.15
C ALA A 423 -5.03 36.45 6.85
N PRO A 424 -5.46 35.56 7.74
CA PRO A 424 -5.28 34.12 7.55
C PRO A 424 -6.22 33.62 6.46
N VAL A 425 -5.76 32.63 5.69
CA VAL A 425 -6.56 31.93 4.67
C VAL A 425 -6.41 30.43 4.91
N ALA A 426 -7.54 29.76 5.08
CA ALA A 426 -7.59 28.32 5.24
C ALA A 426 -8.17 27.67 3.98
N ALA A 427 -7.58 26.54 3.56
CA ALA A 427 -8.10 25.70 2.50
C ALA A 427 -8.14 24.25 2.98
N LEU A 428 -9.34 23.75 3.24
CA LEU A 428 -9.57 22.32 3.51
C LEU A 428 -9.60 21.60 2.16
N HIS A 429 -8.62 20.75 1.92
CA HIS A 429 -8.47 20.01 0.69
C HIS A 429 -8.76 18.53 0.91
N ILE A 430 -9.59 17.95 0.06
CA ILE A 430 -9.87 16.52 0.06
C ILE A 430 -8.83 15.83 -0.82
N ASN A 431 -7.95 15.07 -0.21
CA ASN A 431 -6.95 14.28 -0.94
C ASN A 431 -7.57 13.03 -1.52
N ARG A 432 -8.58 12.51 -0.81
CA ARG A 432 -9.22 11.25 -1.12
C ARG A 432 -10.59 11.15 -0.45
N GLN A 433 -11.55 10.57 -1.20
CA GLN A 433 -12.87 10.19 -0.71
C GLN A 433 -13.28 8.87 -1.39
N GLN A 434 -13.77 7.90 -0.62
CA GLN A 434 -14.32 6.62 -1.10
C GLN A 434 -15.78 6.47 -0.73
#